data_ddf5261ac2b7436c08e5399728c98aa2
#
_entry.id   ddf5261ac2b7436c08e5399728c98aa2
#
_cell.length_a   1.000
_cell.length_b   1.000
_cell.length_c   1.000
_cell.angle_alpha   90.00
_cell.angle_beta   90.00
_cell.angle_gamma   90.00
#
_symmetry.space_group_name_H-M   'P 1'
#
loop_
_entity.id
_entity.type
_entity.pdbx_description
1 polymer ?
#
loop_
_entity_poly.entity_id
_entity_poly.type
_entity_poly.pdbx_seq_one_letter_code
_entity_poly.pdbx_strand_id
1 'polypeptide(L)'
;MTPRLTADFWVRAYLARLQQANIAAYVTRKGDPTAGAVLVKLATLDGQARAFQRSFDLMSGSRVWVTLTEGPEPEVDAAIARQRRNDPDLWVIEVESRD
;
A
#
# COMPACT_ATOMS: atom_id res chain seq x y z
N MET A 1 26.49 -8.33 3.27
CA MET A 1 25.29 -7.55 3.62
C MET A 1 24.35 -7.45 2.44
N THR A 2 23.10 -7.83 2.61
CA THR A 2 22.13 -7.74 1.53
C THR A 2 21.65 -6.30 1.41
N PRO A 3 21.74 -5.67 0.22
CA PRO A 3 21.25 -4.32 0.06
C PRO A 3 19.74 -4.27 0.30
N ARG A 4 19.28 -3.23 0.95
CA ARG A 4 17.85 -2.99 1.08
C ARG A 4 17.29 -2.49 -0.24
N LEU A 5 16.12 -2.99 -0.60
CA LEU A 5 15.40 -2.43 -1.74
C LEU A 5 14.91 -1.03 -1.38
N THR A 6 15.06 -0.09 -2.32
CA THR A 6 14.47 1.22 -2.14
C THR A 6 12.94 1.11 -2.26
N ALA A 7 12.23 2.06 -1.65
CA ALA A 7 10.77 2.08 -1.74
C ALA A 7 10.32 2.17 -3.19
N ASP A 8 10.95 3.02 -3.99
CA ASP A 8 10.62 3.16 -5.40
C ASP A 8 10.77 1.84 -6.16
N PHE A 9 11.87 1.12 -5.94
CA PHE A 9 12.08 -0.17 -6.59
C PHE A 9 11.02 -1.18 -6.17
N TRP A 10 10.74 -1.25 -4.87
CA TRP A 10 9.73 -2.18 -4.35
C TRP A 10 8.35 -1.90 -4.95
N VAL A 11 7.97 -0.62 -5.02
CA VAL A 11 6.67 -0.23 -5.57
C VAL A 11 6.56 -0.65 -7.03
N ARG A 12 7.61 -0.39 -7.83
CA ARG A 12 7.60 -0.77 -9.25
C ARG A 12 7.50 -2.28 -9.44
N ALA A 13 8.23 -3.04 -8.63
CA ALA A 13 8.18 -4.50 -8.70
C ALA A 13 6.80 -5.03 -8.30
N TYR A 14 6.20 -4.46 -7.28
CA TYR A 14 4.87 -4.83 -6.82
C TYR A 14 3.81 -4.57 -7.90
N LEU A 15 3.84 -3.38 -8.50
CA LEU A 15 2.91 -3.04 -9.58
C LEU A 15 3.08 -3.96 -10.78
N ALA A 16 4.32 -4.27 -11.16
CA ALA A 16 4.58 -5.18 -12.27
C ALA A 16 3.99 -6.56 -12.01
N ARG A 17 4.13 -7.06 -10.78
CA ARG A 17 3.57 -8.37 -10.41
C ARG A 17 2.05 -8.37 -10.52
N LEU A 18 1.39 -7.31 -10.05
CA LEU A 18 -0.06 -7.22 -10.14
C LEU A 18 -0.53 -7.12 -11.60
N GLN A 19 0.20 -6.38 -12.44
CA GLN A 19 -0.12 -6.29 -13.87
C GLN A 19 -0.01 -7.65 -14.55
N GLN A 20 0.98 -8.45 -14.19
CA GLN A 20 1.12 -9.79 -14.73
C GLN A 20 -0.05 -10.70 -14.35
N ALA A 21 -0.66 -10.42 -13.22
CA ALA A 21 -1.84 -11.15 -12.76
C ALA A 21 -3.15 -10.52 -13.25
N ASN A 22 -3.07 -9.53 -14.12
CA ASN A 22 -4.23 -8.80 -14.68
C ASN A 22 -5.04 -8.08 -13.58
N ILE A 23 -4.36 -7.60 -12.56
CA ILE A 23 -4.97 -6.83 -11.47
C ILE A 23 -4.65 -5.36 -11.70
N ALA A 24 -5.67 -4.52 -11.74
CA ALA A 24 -5.48 -3.08 -11.92
C ALA A 24 -4.91 -2.47 -10.65
N ALA A 25 -3.77 -1.78 -10.79
CA ALA A 25 -3.10 -1.15 -9.65
C ALA A 25 -2.31 0.05 -10.13
N TYR A 26 -2.29 1.10 -9.31
CA TYR A 26 -1.57 2.33 -9.66
C TYR A 26 -1.24 3.13 -8.41
N VAL A 27 -0.23 3.98 -8.52
CA VAL A 27 0.19 4.87 -7.44
C VAL A 27 -0.74 6.09 -7.42
N THR A 28 -1.43 6.30 -6.30
CA THR A 28 -2.27 7.49 -6.12
C THR A 28 -1.52 8.60 -5.40
N ARG A 29 -0.53 8.26 -4.57
CA ARG A 29 0.35 9.23 -3.91
C ARG A 29 1.77 8.71 -3.92
N LYS A 30 2.68 9.49 -4.45
CA LYS A 30 4.09 9.15 -4.48
C LYS A 30 4.75 9.57 -3.18
N GLY A 31 5.54 8.68 -2.59
CA GLY A 31 6.25 8.95 -1.35
C GLY A 31 7.74 9.08 -1.56
N ASP A 32 8.49 8.96 -0.46
CA ASP A 32 9.95 9.04 -0.53
C ASP A 32 10.50 7.84 -1.31
N PRO A 33 11.31 8.07 -2.36
CA PRO A 33 11.77 6.98 -3.22
C PRO A 33 12.75 6.01 -2.53
N THR A 34 13.41 6.43 -1.45
CA THR A 34 14.40 5.60 -0.80
C THR A 34 13.81 4.78 0.35
N ALA A 35 13.11 5.43 1.27
CA ALA A 35 12.72 4.81 2.53
C ALA A 35 11.26 5.04 2.91
N GLY A 36 10.42 5.50 1.99
CA GLY A 36 9.02 5.75 2.30
C GLY A 36 8.27 4.47 2.63
N ALA A 37 7.36 4.54 3.61
CA ALA A 37 6.47 3.43 3.91
C ALA A 37 5.45 3.27 2.78
N VAL A 38 4.83 2.09 2.68
CA VAL A 38 3.89 1.77 1.62
C VAL A 38 2.55 1.35 2.22
N LEU A 39 1.49 2.01 1.78
CA LEU A 39 0.13 1.67 2.12
C LEU A 39 -0.60 1.25 0.84
N VAL A 40 -1.33 0.14 0.92
CA VAL A 40 -2.12 -0.37 -0.21
C VAL A 40 -3.59 -0.27 0.13
N LYS A 41 -4.35 0.38 -0.76
CA LYS A 41 -5.81 0.41 -0.67
C LYS A 41 -6.37 -0.61 -1.65
N LEU A 42 -7.14 -1.56 -1.15
CA LEU A 42 -7.86 -2.52 -1.98
C LEU A 42 -9.31 -2.06 -2.10
N ALA A 43 -9.71 -1.66 -3.31
CA ALA A 43 -11.08 -1.31 -3.62
C ALA A 43 -11.76 -2.53 -4.24
N THR A 44 -12.82 -3.01 -3.59
CA THR A 44 -13.52 -4.22 -4.04
C THR A 44 -14.63 -3.92 -5.04
N LEU A 45 -14.79 -2.64 -5.41
CA LEU A 45 -15.69 -2.18 -6.48
C LEU A 45 -17.16 -2.39 -6.16
N ASP A 46 -17.47 -2.54 -4.87
CA ASP A 46 -18.83 -2.65 -4.34
C ASP A 46 -19.12 -1.55 -3.33
N GLY A 47 -18.30 -0.50 -3.33
CA GLY A 47 -18.41 0.61 -2.38
C GLY A 47 -17.63 0.38 -1.09
N GLN A 48 -16.95 -0.75 -0.98
CA GLN A 48 -16.13 -1.10 0.18
C GLN A 48 -14.65 -1.05 -0.18
N ALA A 49 -13.80 -0.89 0.83
CA ALA A 49 -12.37 -0.89 0.64
C ALA A 49 -11.65 -1.34 1.92
N ARG A 50 -10.38 -1.72 1.76
CA ARG A 50 -9.49 -2.03 2.87
C ARG A 50 -8.17 -1.33 2.63
N ALA A 51 -7.55 -0.89 3.71
CA ALA A 51 -6.20 -0.31 3.64
C ALA A 51 -5.25 -1.17 4.44
N PHE A 52 -4.13 -1.53 3.82
CA PHE A 52 -3.08 -2.35 4.43
C PHE A 52 -1.79 -1.56 4.47
N GLN A 53 -1.03 -1.72 5.54
CA GLN A 53 0.29 -1.13 5.65
C GLN A 53 1.32 -2.24 5.82
N ARG A 54 2.46 -2.11 5.11
CA ARG A 54 3.58 -3.03 5.33
C ARG A 54 4.20 -2.73 6.68
N SER A 55 4.37 -3.75 7.48
CA SER A 55 4.96 -3.64 8.79
C SER A 55 6.08 -4.67 8.93
N PHE A 56 6.86 -4.54 9.96
CA PHE A 56 7.96 -5.44 10.25
C PHE A 56 7.61 -6.25 11.49
N ASP A 57 7.63 -7.58 11.35
CA ASP A 57 7.39 -8.47 12.49
C ASP A 57 8.70 -8.67 13.24
N LEU A 58 8.77 -8.15 14.44
CA LEU A 58 9.98 -8.22 15.26
C LEU A 58 10.33 -9.66 15.67
N MET A 59 9.33 -10.53 15.75
CA MET A 59 9.56 -11.91 16.16
C MET A 59 10.21 -12.75 15.07
N SER A 60 9.75 -12.59 13.83
CA SER A 60 10.24 -13.38 12.71
C SER A 60 11.28 -12.66 11.87
N GLY A 61 11.39 -11.34 12.01
CA GLY A 61 12.25 -10.52 11.17
C GLY A 61 11.72 -10.32 9.76
N SER A 62 10.50 -10.75 9.48
CA SER A 62 9.92 -10.64 8.15
C SER A 62 8.94 -9.48 8.06
N ARG A 63 8.63 -9.08 6.81
CA ARG A 63 7.64 -8.07 6.56
C ARG A 63 6.26 -8.71 6.45
N VAL A 64 5.28 -8.04 7.06
CA VAL A 64 3.90 -8.51 7.07
C VAL A 64 2.98 -7.36 6.68
N TRP A 65 1.80 -7.71 6.17
CA TRP A 65 0.74 -6.74 5.90
C TRP A 65 -0.19 -6.66 7.09
N VAL A 66 -0.48 -5.45 7.52
CA VAL A 66 -1.38 -5.20 8.65
C VAL A 66 -2.57 -4.40 8.14
N THR A 67 -3.78 -4.86 8.45
CA THR A 67 -4.99 -4.12 8.10
C THR A 67 -5.06 -2.86 8.95
N LEU A 68 -5.07 -1.70 8.31
CA LEU A 68 -5.17 -0.43 8.97
C LEU A 68 -6.62 -0.04 9.22
N THR A 69 -7.45 -0.20 8.19
CA THR A 69 -8.87 0.12 8.27
C THR A 69 -9.61 -0.60 7.16
N GLU A 70 -10.91 -0.82 7.35
CA GLU A 70 -11.78 -1.39 6.32
C GLU A 70 -13.20 -0.87 6.53
N GLY A 71 -13.97 -0.84 5.46
CA GLY A 71 -15.35 -0.38 5.49
C GLY A 71 -15.73 0.36 4.23
N PRO A 72 -16.72 1.27 4.32
CA PRO A 72 -17.13 2.07 3.17
C PRO A 72 -15.94 2.86 2.60
N GLU A 73 -15.85 2.90 1.29
CA GLU A 73 -14.70 3.50 0.61
C GLU A 73 -14.42 4.94 1.05
N PRO A 74 -15.42 5.83 1.19
CA PRO A 74 -15.13 7.20 1.63
C PRO A 74 -14.49 7.27 3.02
N GLU A 75 -14.84 6.35 3.92
CA GLU A 75 -14.24 6.31 5.26
C GLU A 75 -12.80 5.83 5.20
N VAL A 76 -12.52 4.84 4.34
CA VAL A 76 -11.17 4.35 4.13
C VAL A 76 -10.30 5.46 3.52
N ASP A 77 -10.83 6.17 2.53
CA ASP A 77 -10.12 7.29 1.91
C ASP A 77 -9.79 8.38 2.92
N ALA A 78 -10.71 8.68 3.84
CA ALA A 78 -10.47 9.67 4.88
C ALA A 78 -9.35 9.23 5.82
N ALA A 79 -9.31 7.93 6.18
CA ALA A 79 -8.26 7.39 7.03
C ALA A 79 -6.90 7.46 6.34
N ILE A 80 -6.85 7.14 5.04
CA ILE A 80 -5.62 7.23 4.26
C ILE A 80 -5.13 8.68 4.20
N ALA A 81 -6.04 9.63 3.99
CA ALA A 81 -5.67 11.05 3.95
C ALA A 81 -5.06 11.50 5.27
N ARG A 82 -5.58 11.03 6.40
CA ARG A 82 -5.01 11.34 7.70
C ARG A 82 -3.61 10.76 7.86
N GLN A 83 -3.41 9.52 7.44
CA GLN A 83 -2.09 8.90 7.47
C GLN A 83 -1.09 9.70 6.64
N ARG A 84 -1.50 10.12 5.46
CA ARG A 84 -0.65 10.87 4.55
C ARG A 84 -0.28 12.26 5.11
N ARG A 85 -1.19 12.90 5.82
CA ARG A 85 -0.89 14.17 6.50
C ARG A 85 0.16 14.02 7.58
N ASN A 86 0.13 12.88 8.30
CA ASN A 86 1.10 12.61 9.36
C ASN A 86 2.43 12.11 8.82
N ASP A 87 2.41 11.50 7.62
CA ASP A 87 3.61 10.95 6.98
C ASP A 87 3.59 11.31 5.49
N PRO A 88 4.14 12.48 5.12
CA PRO A 88 4.16 12.89 3.71
C PRO A 88 5.02 12.00 2.82
N ASP A 89 5.89 11.19 3.40
CA ASP A 89 6.76 10.26 2.65
C ASP A 89 6.06 8.94 2.35
N LEU A 90 4.81 8.78 2.77
CA LEU A 90 4.04 7.56 2.58
C LEU A 90 3.59 7.40 1.12
N TRP A 91 3.90 6.25 0.54
CA TRP A 91 3.36 5.85 -0.76
C TRP A 91 1.96 5.30 -0.59
N VAL A 92 1.06 5.62 -1.49
CA VAL A 92 -0.27 5.02 -1.51
C VAL A 92 -0.49 4.39 -2.87
N ILE A 93 -0.77 3.09 -2.86
CA ILE A 93 -1.07 2.31 -4.06
C ILE A 93 -2.54 1.89 -3.99
N GLU A 94 -3.27 2.12 -5.06
CA GLU A 94 -4.64 1.64 -5.15
C GLU A 94 -4.68 0.37 -5.99
N VAL A 95 -5.34 -0.66 -5.48
CA VAL A 95 -5.57 -1.93 -6.17
C VAL A 95 -7.06 -2.12 -6.30
N GLU A 96 -7.52 -2.44 -7.50
CA GLU A 96 -8.94 -2.67 -7.76
C GLU A 96 -9.16 -4.15 -8.06
N SER A 97 -9.99 -4.80 -7.28
CA SER A 97 -10.28 -6.21 -7.47
C SER A 97 -11.62 -6.54 -6.83
N ARG A 98 -12.44 -7.31 -7.54
CA ARG A 98 -13.74 -7.74 -7.03
C ARG A 98 -13.63 -8.95 -6.09
N ASP A 99 -12.48 -9.57 -6.03
CA ASP A 99 -12.27 -10.77 -5.22
C ASP A 99 -11.61 -10.46 -3.88
#